data_8b1a4531817e81b83b87c93546cf77af
#
_entry.id   8b1a4531817e81b83b87c93546cf77af
#
_cell.length_a   1.000
_cell.length_b   1.000
_cell.length_c   1.000
_cell.angle_alpha   90.00
_cell.angle_beta   90.00
_cell.angle_gamma   90.00
#
_symmetry.space_group_name_H-M   'P 1'
#
loop_
_entity.id
_entity.type
_entity.pdbx_description
1 polymer ?
#
loop_
_entity_poly.entity_id
_entity_poly.type
_entity_poly.pdbx_seq_one_letter_code
_entity_poly.pdbx_strand_id
1 'polypeptide(L)'
;ALFDGKLDKKENLSVFTIPQLSIQSSGNPARTLKADARISLSDDHTHDTVNAAGDSLGLKEAAAALEGFAPKSDAAALMRQMTPTGQLENFRFALLGSPKGTPDVSFRDIPDRDPEIPGMPGVRHLNGSIAANPETGMVKAWGENGEASFPGIFPDPRVPFRKLSGTAFWSVSPKLELNFRDIELHNQDINIKGDADWIDTGGSGTIRVTATAANSLVKSAYKYVPTLAGAGIIDWLHQALLGGTAQNAAVEWYGPIDRFPYNGRDAKSGLFLVTGNFRNSSLDFLPSDKRTETGARVIGGDWPIVSRVNGQFLFEADRMVIAGDTGISDQVPLHGVIAEIPHMGG
;
A
#
# COMPACT_ATOMS: atom_id res chain seq x y z
N ALA A 1 9.19 28.36 21.91
CA ALA A 1 10.50 28.08 21.30
C ALA A 1 11.51 29.09 21.83
N LEU A 2 12.66 28.62 22.25
CA LEU A 2 13.82 29.46 22.59
C LEU A 2 14.85 29.18 21.49
N PHE A 3 15.34 30.22 20.84
CA PHE A 3 16.43 30.09 19.87
C PHE A 3 17.46 31.19 20.11
N ASP A 4 18.73 30.84 19.94
CA ASP A 4 19.83 31.80 19.82
C ASP A 4 20.20 31.81 18.34
N GLY A 5 20.12 32.97 17.70
CA GLY A 5 20.29 33.08 16.26
C GLY A 5 21.12 34.32 15.89
N LYS A 6 21.87 34.19 14.80
CA LYS A 6 22.68 35.25 14.23
C LYS A 6 22.06 35.72 12.91
N LEU A 7 21.90 37.03 12.75
CA LEU A 7 21.53 37.66 11.51
C LEU A 7 22.77 38.28 10.86
N ASP A 8 23.15 37.79 9.69
CA ASP A 8 24.16 38.42 8.83
C ASP A 8 23.49 39.02 7.62
N LYS A 9 23.65 40.33 7.42
CA LYS A 9 23.11 41.08 6.27
C LYS A 9 24.24 41.45 5.31
N LYS A 10 24.13 41.01 4.07
CA LYS A 10 24.94 41.45 2.91
C LYS A 10 24.05 42.17 1.92
N GLU A 11 24.64 43.00 1.04
CA GLU A 11 23.92 43.95 0.17
C GLU A 11 22.55 43.52 -0.36
N ASN A 12 22.35 42.27 -0.76
CA ASN A 12 21.09 41.76 -1.29
C ASN A 12 20.65 40.43 -0.66
N LEU A 13 21.22 40.07 0.48
CA LEU A 13 20.97 38.77 1.11
C LEU A 13 20.96 38.92 2.63
N SER A 14 19.89 38.49 3.25
CA SER A 14 19.78 38.33 4.71
C SER A 14 19.87 36.86 5.09
N VAL A 15 20.83 36.53 5.92
CA VAL A 15 21.06 35.13 6.37
C VAL A 15 20.81 35.01 7.87
N PHE A 16 19.81 34.26 8.24
CA PHE A 16 19.53 33.86 9.61
C PHE A 16 20.15 32.48 9.85
N THR A 17 21.02 32.40 10.82
CA THR A 17 21.60 31.12 11.27
C THR A 17 21.12 30.85 12.69
N ILE A 18 20.48 29.72 12.89
CA ILE A 18 20.00 29.24 14.18
C ILE A 18 20.77 27.97 14.49
N PRO A 19 21.88 28.03 15.26
CA PRO A 19 22.75 26.87 15.51
C PRO A 19 22.09 25.84 16.43
N GLN A 20 21.08 26.22 17.17
CA GLN A 20 20.30 25.32 18.01
C GLN A 20 18.87 25.86 18.18
N LEU A 21 17.91 25.10 17.65
CA LEU A 21 16.50 25.32 17.85
C LEU A 21 15.99 24.33 18.90
N SER A 22 15.46 24.82 20.00
CA SER A 22 14.78 24.02 21.00
C SER A 22 13.28 24.27 20.93
N ILE A 23 12.50 23.25 20.53
CA ILE A 23 11.05 23.33 20.55
C ILE A 23 10.56 22.46 21.71
N GLN A 24 9.88 23.06 22.66
CA GLN A 24 9.19 22.38 23.75
C GLN A 24 7.69 22.37 23.48
N SER A 25 7.10 21.19 23.44
CA SER A 25 5.64 21.05 23.42
C SER A 25 5.09 21.27 24.84
N SER A 26 4.01 22.02 24.95
CA SER A 26 3.36 22.32 26.24
C SER A 26 2.81 21.11 26.99
N GLY A 27 2.83 19.92 26.38
CA GLY A 27 2.36 18.68 26.98
C GLY A 27 3.46 17.67 27.33
N ASN A 28 4.71 17.87 26.93
CA ASN A 28 5.81 16.94 27.24
C ASN A 28 7.17 17.68 27.37
N PRO A 29 7.58 18.07 28.58
CA PRO A 29 8.79 18.86 28.80
C PRO A 29 10.10 18.06 28.55
N ALA A 30 10.03 16.76 28.37
CA ALA A 30 11.22 15.89 28.26
C ALA A 30 11.81 15.80 26.84
N ARG A 31 11.18 16.37 25.82
CA ARG A 31 11.67 16.32 24.44
C ARG A 31 12.18 17.67 24.00
N THR A 32 13.48 17.79 23.93
CA THR A 32 14.16 18.94 23.30
C THR A 32 14.52 18.52 21.88
N LEU A 33 13.91 19.17 20.90
CA LEU A 33 14.35 19.10 19.52
C LEU A 33 15.70 19.80 19.42
N LYS A 34 16.73 19.11 18.97
CA LYS A 34 18.01 19.72 18.57
C LYS A 34 18.03 19.79 17.04
N ALA A 35 17.89 20.97 16.54
CA ALA A 35 17.99 21.23 15.11
C ALA A 35 18.82 22.50 14.90
N ASP A 36 19.53 22.56 13.80
CA ASP A 36 20.09 23.78 13.25
C ASP A 36 19.27 24.22 12.02
N ALA A 37 19.15 25.51 11.82
CA ALA A 37 18.48 26.05 10.66
C ALA A 37 19.26 27.22 10.08
N ARG A 38 19.27 27.31 8.75
CA ARG A 38 19.82 28.43 8.01
C ARG A 38 18.79 28.91 6.99
N ILE A 39 18.35 30.12 7.17
CA ILE A 39 17.39 30.79 6.29
C ILE A 39 18.14 31.90 5.55
N SER A 40 18.12 31.87 4.23
CA SER A 40 18.70 32.91 3.40
C SER A 40 17.59 33.54 2.59
N LEU A 41 17.38 34.83 2.74
CA LEU A 41 16.37 35.62 2.05
C LEU A 41 17.05 36.60 1.12
N SER A 42 16.75 36.58 -0.17
CA SER A 42 17.14 37.58 -1.15
C SER A 42 16.13 38.71 -1.19
N ASP A 43 16.57 39.95 -1.52
CA ASP A 43 15.68 41.10 -1.55
C ASP A 43 14.54 40.99 -2.57
N ASP A 44 14.75 40.22 -3.63
CA ASP A 44 13.76 39.92 -4.66
C ASP A 44 13.00 38.60 -4.47
N HIS A 45 13.28 37.87 -3.40
CA HIS A 45 12.72 36.57 -3.06
C HIS A 45 12.90 35.46 -4.11
N THR A 46 13.78 35.66 -5.11
CA THR A 46 14.01 34.67 -6.19
C THR A 46 14.99 33.57 -5.80
N HIS A 47 15.78 33.81 -4.75
CA HIS A 47 16.82 32.89 -4.28
C HIS A 47 16.69 32.57 -2.79
N ASP A 48 15.50 32.65 -2.27
CA ASP A 48 15.23 32.31 -0.88
C ASP A 48 15.50 30.83 -0.61
N THR A 49 16.26 30.53 0.44
CA THR A 49 16.53 29.14 0.84
C THR A 49 16.29 28.95 2.32
N VAL A 50 15.72 27.81 2.67
CA VAL A 50 15.63 27.34 4.05
C VAL A 50 16.27 25.99 4.14
N ASN A 51 17.33 25.88 4.94
CA ASN A 51 17.97 24.61 5.25
C ASN A 51 17.80 24.34 6.73
N ALA A 52 17.39 23.14 7.08
CA ALA A 52 17.31 22.70 8.47
C ALA A 52 17.80 21.26 8.57
N ALA A 53 18.53 20.95 9.65
CA ALA A 53 18.97 19.62 9.96
C ALA A 53 18.80 19.35 11.45
N GLY A 54 18.64 18.10 11.82
CA GLY A 54 18.53 17.75 13.23
C GLY A 54 18.51 16.24 13.44
N ASP A 55 18.72 15.85 14.71
CA ASP A 55 18.83 14.45 15.09
C ASP A 55 17.46 13.76 15.16
N SER A 56 16.43 14.48 15.61
CA SER A 56 15.09 13.91 15.80
C SER A 56 14.01 14.99 15.77
N LEU A 57 12.91 14.71 15.09
CA LEU A 57 11.72 15.58 15.01
C LEU A 57 10.46 14.74 15.07
N GLY A 58 9.57 14.99 16.01
CA GLY A 58 8.23 14.40 16.03
C GLY A 58 7.39 14.84 14.83
N LEU A 59 6.71 13.92 14.20
CA LEU A 59 5.86 14.23 13.04
C LEU A 59 4.69 15.15 13.39
N LYS A 60 4.15 15.05 14.61
CA LYS A 60 3.13 15.98 15.12
C LYS A 60 3.66 17.40 15.27
N GLU A 61 4.88 17.52 15.81
CA GLU A 61 5.56 18.79 15.96
C GLU A 61 5.94 19.39 14.61
N ALA A 62 6.39 18.57 13.66
CA ALA A 62 6.64 18.99 12.29
C ALA A 62 5.38 19.50 11.61
N ALA A 63 4.26 18.78 11.74
CA ALA A 63 2.97 19.18 11.19
C ALA A 63 2.48 20.52 11.80
N ALA A 64 2.59 20.65 13.13
CA ALA A 64 2.20 21.88 13.82
C ALA A 64 3.09 23.07 13.42
N ALA A 65 4.40 22.85 13.26
CA ALA A 65 5.31 23.88 12.77
C ALA A 65 4.96 24.33 11.34
N LEU A 66 4.73 23.36 10.44
CA LEU A 66 4.33 23.64 9.06
C LEU A 66 3.01 24.43 9.00
N GLU A 67 2.04 24.06 9.84
CA GLU A 67 0.78 24.79 9.97
C GLU A 67 0.97 26.23 10.48
N GLY A 68 1.89 26.44 11.39
CA GLY A 68 2.23 27.77 11.90
C GLY A 68 2.94 28.65 10.87
N PHE A 69 3.83 28.09 10.06
CA PHE A 69 4.63 28.83 9.07
C PHE A 69 3.94 28.98 7.71
N ALA A 70 3.21 27.97 7.27
CA ALA A 70 2.60 27.94 5.94
C ALA A 70 1.18 27.32 5.96
N PRO A 71 0.22 27.92 6.70
CA PRO A 71 -1.10 27.32 6.96
C PRO A 71 -1.95 27.09 5.71
N LYS A 72 -1.67 27.81 4.62
CA LYS A 72 -2.39 27.72 3.34
C LYS A 72 -1.69 26.83 2.31
N SER A 73 -0.56 26.20 2.66
CA SER A 73 0.14 25.30 1.73
C SER A 73 -0.56 23.95 1.60
N ASP A 74 -0.45 23.34 0.44
CA ASP A 74 -0.97 22.00 0.19
C ASP A 74 -0.33 20.96 1.15
N ALA A 75 0.94 21.14 1.50
CA ALA A 75 1.63 20.32 2.47
C ALA A 75 1.01 20.42 3.87
N ALA A 76 0.63 21.62 4.34
CA ALA A 76 -0.06 21.77 5.62
C ALA A 76 -1.46 21.18 5.58
N ALA A 77 -2.19 21.30 4.46
CA ALA A 77 -3.48 20.67 4.25
C ALA A 77 -3.36 19.12 4.30
N LEU A 78 -2.36 18.57 3.63
CA LEU A 78 -2.08 17.14 3.64
C LEU A 78 -1.71 16.65 5.05
N MET A 79 -0.84 17.35 5.78
CA MET A 79 -0.46 17.01 7.14
C MET A 79 -1.64 17.03 8.11
N ARG A 80 -2.56 18.01 7.99
CA ARG A 80 -3.81 18.01 8.76
C ARG A 80 -4.67 16.78 8.49
N GLN A 81 -4.75 16.41 7.23
CA GLN A 81 -5.54 15.27 6.78
C GLN A 81 -4.90 13.93 7.20
N MET A 82 -3.59 13.82 7.08
CA MET A 82 -2.85 12.61 7.42
C MET A 82 -2.67 12.39 8.93
N THR A 83 -2.74 13.45 9.75
CA THR A 83 -2.47 13.38 11.20
C THR A 83 -1.28 12.46 11.56
N PRO A 84 -0.09 12.70 10.98
CA PRO A 84 1.01 11.77 11.10
C PRO A 84 1.52 11.69 12.54
N THR A 85 1.91 10.50 12.95
CA THR A 85 2.56 10.23 14.23
C THR A 85 3.91 9.55 14.00
N GLY A 86 4.81 9.60 14.97
CA GLY A 86 6.14 9.01 14.86
C GLY A 86 7.25 10.04 14.94
N GLN A 87 8.47 9.62 14.61
CA GLN A 87 9.67 10.45 14.65
C GLN A 87 10.43 10.40 13.33
N LEU A 88 10.90 11.55 12.88
CA LEU A 88 11.96 11.68 11.88
C LEU A 88 13.30 11.65 12.62
N GLU A 89 14.24 10.85 12.14
CA GLU A 89 15.61 10.79 12.68
C GLU A 89 16.60 11.24 11.61
N ASN A 90 17.66 11.96 12.02
CA ASN A 90 18.71 12.45 11.13
C ASN A 90 18.17 13.21 9.91
N PHE A 91 17.17 14.08 10.15
CA PHE A 91 16.49 14.77 9.07
C PHE A 91 17.33 15.95 8.53
N ARG A 92 17.17 16.20 7.23
CA ARG A 92 17.67 17.38 6.55
C ARG A 92 16.60 17.90 5.61
N PHE A 93 16.31 19.19 5.68
CA PHE A 93 15.42 19.86 4.76
C PHE A 93 16.17 20.92 3.99
N ALA A 94 15.88 21.02 2.69
CA ALA A 94 16.22 22.17 1.88
C ALA A 94 14.92 22.63 1.20
N LEU A 95 14.39 23.76 1.61
CA LEU A 95 13.20 24.37 1.02
C LEU A 95 13.61 25.58 0.21
N LEU A 96 13.04 25.72 -0.99
CA LEU A 96 13.20 26.85 -1.91
C LEU A 96 14.60 27.02 -2.53
N GLY A 97 14.64 27.04 -3.85
CA GLY A 97 15.75 27.52 -4.65
C GLY A 97 17.04 26.70 -4.71
N SER A 98 17.12 25.52 -4.08
CA SER A 98 18.30 24.69 -4.20
C SER A 98 18.06 23.48 -5.13
N PRO A 99 18.60 23.46 -6.36
CA PRO A 99 18.50 22.29 -7.24
C PRO A 99 19.44 21.15 -6.86
N LYS A 100 20.22 21.27 -5.79
CA LYS A 100 21.25 20.30 -5.42
C LYS A 100 21.07 19.86 -3.97
N GLY A 101 20.21 18.93 -3.75
CA GLY A 101 20.09 18.23 -2.47
C GLY A 101 18.73 17.65 -2.31
N THR A 102 18.59 16.37 -2.64
CA THR A 102 17.46 15.58 -2.16
C THR A 102 17.54 15.54 -0.64
N PRO A 103 16.53 15.97 0.10
CA PRO A 103 16.51 15.76 1.54
C PRO A 103 16.51 14.25 1.80
N ASP A 104 17.45 13.79 2.59
CA ASP A 104 17.48 12.40 3.07
C ASP A 104 16.93 12.41 4.49
N VAL A 105 15.76 11.82 4.65
CA VAL A 105 15.06 11.75 5.93
C VAL A 105 14.79 10.29 6.25
N SER A 106 15.28 9.80 7.37
CA SER A 106 14.86 8.50 7.89
C SER A 106 13.76 8.65 8.92
N PHE A 107 12.85 7.70 8.94
CA PHE A 107 11.80 7.62 9.94
C PHE A 107 11.85 6.24 10.63
N ARG A 108 11.57 6.25 11.92
CA ARG A 108 11.52 5.04 12.72
C ARG A 108 10.19 4.96 13.44
N ASP A 109 9.66 3.75 13.48
CA ASP A 109 8.50 3.36 14.27
C ASP A 109 7.37 4.38 14.20
N ILE A 110 6.65 4.37 13.08
CA ILE A 110 5.41 5.13 12.95
C ILE A 110 4.38 4.42 13.83
N PRO A 111 4.19 4.86 15.11
CA PRO A 111 3.26 4.22 15.99
C PRO A 111 1.84 4.51 15.56
N ASP A 112 0.93 3.73 16.08
CA ASP A 112 -0.50 3.71 15.90
C ASP A 112 -1.10 5.02 15.37
N ARG A 113 -1.34 5.04 14.09
CA ARG A 113 -2.33 5.92 13.52
C ARG A 113 -3.66 5.19 13.57
N ASP A 114 -4.67 5.83 14.13
CA ASP A 114 -6.04 5.36 13.95
C ASP A 114 -6.33 5.28 12.44
N PRO A 115 -6.59 4.09 11.88
CA PRO A 115 -6.71 3.92 10.43
C PRO A 115 -7.96 4.57 9.82
N GLU A 116 -8.74 5.29 10.61
CA GLU A 116 -10.08 5.73 10.25
C GLU A 116 -10.16 7.14 9.64
N ILE A 117 -9.18 7.57 8.86
CA ILE A 117 -9.48 8.63 7.89
C ILE A 117 -10.09 7.93 6.67
N PRO A 118 -11.39 8.13 6.40
CA PRO A 118 -12.05 7.49 5.27
C PRO A 118 -11.29 7.73 3.97
N GLY A 119 -10.93 6.64 3.27
CA GLY A 119 -10.32 6.70 1.95
C GLY A 119 -8.80 6.88 1.91
N MET A 120 -8.09 7.04 3.04
CA MET A 120 -6.63 7.16 3.02
C MET A 120 -5.94 5.88 3.49
N PRO A 121 -4.91 5.40 2.75
CA PRO A 121 -4.05 4.33 3.22
C PRO A 121 -3.34 4.70 4.52
N GLY A 122 -3.14 3.72 5.38
CA GLY A 122 -2.41 3.87 6.63
C GLY A 122 -1.46 2.70 6.87
N VAL A 123 -0.45 2.91 7.70
CA VAL A 123 0.48 1.83 8.10
C VAL A 123 0.88 2.03 9.55
N ARG A 124 1.01 0.92 10.28
CA ARG A 124 1.54 0.85 11.65
C ARG A 124 2.83 0.06 11.67
N HIS A 125 3.76 0.41 12.57
CA HIS A 125 5.06 -0.24 12.75
C HIS A 125 5.91 -0.25 11.46
N LEU A 126 6.00 0.90 10.81
CA LEU A 126 6.82 1.09 9.63
C LEU A 126 8.04 1.94 9.95
N ASN A 127 9.18 1.51 9.44
CA ASN A 127 10.44 2.24 9.43
C ASN A 127 10.83 2.53 7.98
N GLY A 128 11.71 3.48 7.75
CA GLY A 128 12.18 3.73 6.41
C GLY A 128 13.03 4.97 6.27
N SER A 129 13.31 5.30 5.03
CA SER A 129 13.95 6.54 4.62
C SER A 129 13.19 7.15 3.45
N ILE A 130 13.20 8.46 3.38
CA ILE A 130 12.62 9.24 2.30
C ILE A 130 13.65 10.20 1.74
N ALA A 131 13.75 10.27 0.43
CA ALA A 131 14.51 11.27 -0.28
C ALA A 131 13.62 11.86 -1.37
N ALA A 132 13.46 13.19 -1.38
CA ALA A 132 12.54 13.82 -2.30
C ALA A 132 12.95 15.25 -2.66
N ASN A 133 12.55 15.69 -3.83
CA ASN A 133 12.52 17.07 -4.27
C ASN A 133 11.09 17.42 -4.74
N PRO A 134 10.78 18.66 -5.18
CA PRO A 134 9.43 19.02 -5.59
C PRO A 134 8.85 18.20 -6.75
N GLU A 135 9.67 17.56 -7.58
CA GLU A 135 9.23 16.84 -8.78
C GLU A 135 9.24 15.33 -8.59
N THR A 136 10.19 14.81 -7.83
CA THR A 136 10.42 13.37 -7.67
C THR A 136 10.74 13.00 -6.23
N GLY A 137 10.48 11.75 -5.88
CA GLY A 137 10.90 11.25 -4.59
C GLY A 137 10.94 9.73 -4.53
N MET A 138 11.52 9.25 -3.45
CA MET A 138 11.67 7.85 -3.12
C MET A 138 11.41 7.62 -1.63
N VAL A 139 10.68 6.57 -1.32
CA VAL A 139 10.56 6.03 0.04
C VAL A 139 11.01 4.58 0.01
N LYS A 140 12.00 4.23 0.82
CA LYS A 140 12.32 2.85 1.15
C LYS A 140 11.74 2.54 2.51
N ALA A 141 10.90 1.52 2.61
CA ALA A 141 10.17 1.21 3.83
C ALA A 141 10.31 -0.27 4.22
N TRP A 142 10.31 -0.53 5.52
CA TRP A 142 10.29 -1.88 6.09
C TRP A 142 9.62 -1.87 7.46
N GLY A 143 8.97 -2.97 7.81
CA GLY A 143 8.30 -3.12 9.09
C GLY A 143 8.13 -4.58 9.48
N GLU A 144 7.97 -4.80 10.76
CA GLU A 144 7.70 -6.11 11.34
C GLU A 144 6.51 -6.04 12.30
N ASN A 145 5.68 -7.08 12.29
CA ASN A 145 4.53 -7.23 13.18
C ASN A 145 3.62 -5.99 13.21
N GLY A 146 3.28 -5.49 12.05
CA GLY A 146 2.46 -4.31 11.84
C GLY A 146 1.19 -4.58 11.06
N GLU A 147 0.55 -3.51 10.65
CA GLU A 147 -0.68 -3.52 9.87
C GLU A 147 -0.65 -2.42 8.82
N ALA A 148 -1.01 -2.76 7.58
CA ALA A 148 -1.30 -1.80 6.53
C ALA A 148 -2.81 -1.70 6.33
N SER A 149 -3.31 -0.51 6.04
CA SER A 149 -4.73 -0.26 5.76
C SER A 149 -4.90 0.31 4.37
N PHE A 150 -5.80 -0.32 3.59
CA PHE A 150 -6.12 0.06 2.21
C PHE A 150 -7.64 0.24 2.04
N PRO A 151 -8.21 1.35 2.56
CA PRO A 151 -9.64 1.59 2.50
C PRO A 151 -10.17 1.61 1.06
N GLY A 152 -11.23 0.86 0.79
CA GLY A 152 -11.86 0.78 -0.52
C GLY A 152 -11.14 -0.11 -1.55
N ILE A 153 -9.93 -0.62 -1.25
CA ILE A 153 -9.19 -1.51 -2.16
C ILE A 153 -9.54 -2.97 -1.90
N PHE A 154 -9.51 -3.41 -0.65
CA PHE A 154 -9.80 -4.80 -0.27
C PHE A 154 -11.09 -4.91 0.55
N PRO A 155 -11.73 -6.09 0.59
CA PRO A 155 -12.95 -6.33 1.39
C PRO A 155 -12.75 -6.06 2.89
N ASP A 156 -11.63 -6.51 3.46
CA ASP A 156 -11.11 -6.03 4.73
C ASP A 156 -9.97 -5.06 4.41
N PRO A 157 -10.11 -3.77 4.75
CA PRO A 157 -9.07 -2.80 4.47
C PRO A 157 -7.78 -3.05 5.26
N ARG A 158 -7.84 -3.82 6.34
CA ARG A 158 -6.70 -4.08 7.23
C ARG A 158 -5.95 -5.32 6.83
N VAL A 159 -4.70 -5.14 6.47
CA VAL A 159 -3.76 -6.20 6.08
C VAL A 159 -2.67 -6.30 7.13
N PRO A 160 -2.79 -7.22 8.11
CA PRO A 160 -1.73 -7.44 9.06
C PRO A 160 -0.50 -8.04 8.36
N PHE A 161 0.69 -7.69 8.82
CA PHE A 161 1.93 -8.27 8.31
C PHE A 161 2.89 -8.65 9.44
N ARG A 162 3.61 -9.74 9.24
CA ARG A 162 4.78 -10.12 10.03
C ARG A 162 6.02 -9.42 9.50
N LYS A 163 6.10 -9.28 8.18
CA LYS A 163 7.14 -8.55 7.46
C LYS A 163 6.50 -7.79 6.31
N LEU A 164 6.85 -6.52 6.18
CA LEU A 164 6.57 -5.69 5.01
C LEU A 164 7.86 -4.98 4.62
N SER A 165 8.20 -4.96 3.35
CA SER A 165 9.30 -4.13 2.83
C SER A 165 9.03 -3.74 1.38
N GLY A 166 9.71 -2.69 0.93
CA GLY A 166 9.67 -2.25 -0.45
C GLY A 166 10.17 -0.85 -0.65
N THR A 167 10.23 -0.42 -1.91
CA THR A 167 10.62 0.93 -2.29
C THR A 167 9.53 1.51 -3.19
N ALA A 168 9.08 2.71 -2.87
CA ALA A 168 8.17 3.49 -3.69
C ALA A 168 8.89 4.70 -4.26
N PHE A 169 8.67 4.96 -5.54
CA PHE A 169 9.15 6.14 -6.24
C PHE A 169 7.95 6.91 -6.76
N TRP A 170 8.07 8.22 -6.86
CA TRP A 170 7.07 9.05 -7.53
C TRP A 170 7.71 10.14 -8.37
N SER A 171 6.99 10.55 -9.41
CA SER A 171 7.26 11.72 -10.24
C SER A 171 5.95 12.46 -10.45
N VAL A 172 5.98 13.80 -10.36
CA VAL A 172 4.77 14.62 -10.55
C VAL A 172 4.70 15.29 -11.93
N SER A 173 5.78 15.26 -12.68
CA SER A 173 5.86 15.89 -14.01
C SER A 173 6.41 14.92 -15.06
N PRO A 174 5.84 14.84 -16.28
CA PRO A 174 4.68 15.60 -16.79
C PRO A 174 3.32 15.08 -16.29
N LYS A 175 3.29 13.95 -15.60
CA LYS A 175 2.12 13.31 -14.99
C LYS A 175 2.53 12.69 -13.67
N LEU A 176 1.59 12.53 -12.76
CA LEU A 176 1.84 11.78 -11.53
C LEU A 176 2.05 10.30 -11.87
N GLU A 177 3.21 9.80 -11.50
CA GLU A 177 3.58 8.39 -11.60
C GLU A 177 4.00 7.87 -10.22
N LEU A 178 3.54 6.67 -9.89
CA LEU A 178 3.91 5.94 -8.68
C LEU A 178 4.49 4.59 -9.09
N ASN A 179 5.68 4.29 -8.63
CA ASN A 179 6.37 3.04 -8.96
C ASN A 179 6.76 2.36 -7.66
N PHE A 180 6.32 1.12 -7.47
CA PHE A 180 6.61 0.30 -6.31
C PHE A 180 7.51 -0.84 -6.74
N ARG A 181 8.61 -1.05 -6.02
CA ARG A 181 9.62 -2.07 -6.36
C ARG A 181 9.98 -2.89 -5.15
N ASP A 182 10.31 -4.16 -5.40
CA ASP A 182 10.75 -5.11 -4.39
C ASP A 182 9.78 -5.20 -3.20
N ILE A 183 8.48 -5.09 -3.48
CA ILE A 183 7.47 -5.23 -2.44
C ILE A 183 7.46 -6.67 -1.94
N GLU A 184 7.69 -6.84 -0.65
CA GLU A 184 7.51 -8.11 0.06
C GLU A 184 6.49 -7.93 1.18
N LEU A 185 5.47 -8.79 1.20
CA LEU A 185 4.51 -8.88 2.30
C LEU A 185 4.35 -10.32 2.74
N HIS A 186 4.61 -10.56 4.01
CA HIS A 186 4.47 -11.87 4.64
C HIS A 186 3.51 -11.77 5.82
N ASN A 187 2.49 -12.61 5.83
CA ASN A 187 1.59 -12.75 6.98
C ASN A 187 1.17 -14.22 7.19
N GLN A 188 0.09 -14.45 7.92
CA GLN A 188 -0.40 -15.81 8.19
C GLN A 188 -1.07 -16.44 6.96
N ASP A 189 -1.59 -15.62 6.08
CA ASP A 189 -2.40 -16.04 4.94
C ASP A 189 -1.59 -16.14 3.66
N ILE A 190 -0.68 -15.16 3.42
CA ILE A 190 0.03 -15.02 2.15
C ILE A 190 1.50 -14.64 2.33
N ASN A 191 2.31 -15.04 1.34
CA ASN A 191 3.68 -14.58 1.14
C ASN A 191 3.78 -14.05 -0.29
N ILE A 192 3.75 -12.74 -0.44
CA ILE A 192 3.72 -12.04 -1.74
C ILE A 192 5.03 -11.29 -1.96
N LYS A 193 5.49 -11.29 -3.23
CA LYS A 193 6.56 -10.44 -3.75
C LYS A 193 6.10 -9.88 -5.09
N GLY A 194 6.42 -8.62 -5.36
CA GLY A 194 6.06 -8.03 -6.64
C GLY A 194 6.39 -6.57 -6.78
N ASP A 195 6.08 -6.08 -7.97
CA ASP A 195 6.24 -4.69 -8.38
C ASP A 195 4.90 -4.15 -8.88
N ALA A 196 4.72 -2.85 -8.75
CA ALA A 196 3.55 -2.18 -9.28
C ALA A 196 3.93 -0.80 -9.84
N ASP A 197 3.26 -0.40 -10.90
CA ASP A 197 3.33 0.94 -11.47
C ASP A 197 1.91 1.49 -11.58
N TRP A 198 1.74 2.75 -11.29
CA TRP A 198 0.52 3.50 -11.54
C TRP A 198 0.88 4.85 -12.16
N ILE A 199 0.14 5.22 -13.21
CA ILE A 199 0.30 6.49 -13.89
C ILE A 199 -1.05 7.17 -14.06
N ASP A 200 -1.09 8.46 -13.78
CA ASP A 200 -2.26 9.30 -14.05
C ASP A 200 -2.44 9.49 -15.56
N THR A 201 -3.42 8.79 -16.11
CA THR A 201 -3.84 8.92 -17.52
C THR A 201 -5.25 9.51 -17.64
N GLY A 202 -5.76 10.08 -16.54
CA GLY A 202 -7.15 10.48 -16.36
C GLY A 202 -8.01 9.35 -15.80
N GLY A 203 -9.15 9.69 -15.21
CA GLY A 203 -10.01 8.74 -14.51
C GLY A 203 -9.29 8.09 -13.31
N SER A 204 -9.38 6.78 -13.18
CA SER A 204 -8.67 6.04 -12.12
C SER A 204 -7.20 5.72 -12.47
N GLY A 205 -6.72 6.18 -13.63
CA GLY A 205 -5.35 5.95 -14.10
C GLY A 205 -5.14 4.57 -14.74
N THR A 206 -3.87 4.32 -15.07
CA THR A 206 -3.43 3.04 -15.65
C THR A 206 -2.49 2.35 -14.68
N ILE A 207 -2.66 1.05 -14.51
CA ILE A 207 -1.87 0.22 -13.60
C ILE A 207 -1.09 -0.85 -14.35
N ARG A 208 0.06 -1.24 -13.79
CA ARG A 208 0.79 -2.47 -14.10
C ARG A 208 1.21 -3.11 -12.79
N VAL A 209 0.86 -4.38 -12.59
CA VAL A 209 1.27 -5.17 -11.42
C VAL A 209 1.84 -6.48 -11.90
N THR A 210 2.99 -6.86 -11.35
CA THR A 210 3.53 -8.21 -11.46
C THR A 210 3.84 -8.70 -10.05
N ALA A 211 3.26 -9.84 -9.67
CA ALA A 211 3.48 -10.37 -8.35
C ALA A 211 3.52 -11.90 -8.36
N THR A 212 4.20 -12.46 -7.38
CA THR A 212 4.19 -13.90 -7.10
C THR A 212 3.79 -14.13 -5.65
N ALA A 213 3.04 -15.20 -5.40
CA ALA A 213 2.68 -15.62 -4.06
C ALA A 213 3.07 -17.08 -3.86
N ALA A 214 3.73 -17.38 -2.74
CA ALA A 214 4.20 -18.70 -2.40
C ALA A 214 3.59 -19.19 -1.09
N ASN A 215 3.23 -20.47 -1.02
CA ASN A 215 2.72 -21.11 0.20
C ASN A 215 1.59 -20.32 0.89
N SER A 216 0.65 -19.83 0.07
CA SER A 216 -0.45 -18.98 0.52
C SER A 216 -1.71 -19.79 0.80
N LEU A 217 -2.48 -19.44 1.81
CA LEU A 217 -3.71 -20.14 2.16
C LEU A 217 -4.81 -19.85 1.13
N VAL A 218 -5.26 -20.86 0.42
CA VAL A 218 -6.30 -20.75 -0.62
C VAL A 218 -7.58 -20.16 -0.05
N LYS A 219 -8.02 -20.57 1.14
CA LYS A 219 -9.23 -20.06 1.80
C LYS A 219 -9.20 -18.57 2.13
N SER A 220 -8.02 -17.95 2.16
CA SER A 220 -7.86 -16.53 2.47
C SER A 220 -7.73 -15.65 1.23
N ALA A 221 -7.74 -16.22 0.03
CA ALA A 221 -7.54 -15.49 -1.23
C ALA A 221 -8.51 -14.32 -1.41
N TYR A 222 -9.79 -14.51 -1.03
CA TYR A 222 -10.83 -13.47 -1.15
C TYR A 222 -10.47 -12.14 -0.46
N LYS A 223 -9.68 -12.17 0.62
CA LYS A 223 -9.26 -10.99 1.37
C LYS A 223 -8.37 -10.05 0.57
N TYR A 224 -7.66 -10.60 -0.40
CA TYR A 224 -6.64 -9.90 -1.20
C TYR A 224 -7.09 -9.64 -2.64
N VAL A 225 -8.34 -9.96 -2.94
CA VAL A 225 -8.94 -9.61 -4.23
C VAL A 225 -9.50 -8.18 -4.12
N PRO A 226 -9.11 -7.27 -5.03
CA PRO A 226 -9.64 -5.92 -5.02
C PRO A 226 -11.17 -5.89 -5.12
N THR A 227 -11.82 -4.99 -4.39
CA THR A 227 -13.28 -4.78 -4.42
C THR A 227 -13.79 -4.46 -5.83
N LEU A 228 -12.91 -3.97 -6.68
CA LEU A 228 -13.13 -3.74 -8.11
C LEU A 228 -13.57 -5.00 -8.87
N ALA A 229 -13.17 -6.19 -8.39
CA ALA A 229 -13.62 -7.47 -8.98
C ALA A 229 -15.13 -7.73 -8.82
N GLY A 230 -15.78 -6.98 -7.94
CA GLY A 230 -17.20 -7.13 -7.64
C GLY A 230 -17.51 -8.08 -6.49
N ALA A 231 -18.58 -7.78 -5.78
CA ALA A 231 -19.00 -8.54 -4.60
C ALA A 231 -19.25 -10.02 -4.90
N GLY A 232 -19.87 -10.34 -6.03
CA GLY A 232 -20.18 -11.71 -6.41
C GLY A 232 -18.94 -12.61 -6.52
N ILE A 233 -17.85 -12.12 -7.11
CA ILE A 233 -16.58 -12.85 -7.22
C ILE A 233 -15.97 -13.05 -5.82
N ILE A 234 -15.94 -12.02 -5.01
CA ILE A 234 -15.38 -12.05 -3.65
C ILE A 234 -16.16 -13.03 -2.78
N ASP A 235 -17.49 -12.97 -2.82
CA ASP A 235 -18.37 -13.86 -2.06
C ASP A 235 -18.24 -15.31 -2.50
N TRP A 236 -18.14 -15.53 -3.81
CA TRP A 236 -17.90 -16.88 -4.33
C TRP A 236 -16.55 -17.42 -3.85
N LEU A 237 -15.46 -16.67 -3.98
CA LEU A 237 -14.13 -17.09 -3.50
C LEU A 237 -14.13 -17.39 -2.00
N HIS A 238 -14.80 -16.56 -1.19
CA HIS A 238 -14.93 -16.76 0.24
C HIS A 238 -15.68 -18.05 0.60
N GLN A 239 -16.68 -18.39 -0.20
CA GLN A 239 -17.54 -19.55 0.06
C GLN A 239 -17.03 -20.84 -0.57
N ALA A 240 -16.42 -20.76 -1.75
CA ALA A 240 -15.98 -21.90 -2.54
C ALA A 240 -14.62 -22.45 -2.09
N LEU A 241 -13.70 -21.57 -1.65
CA LEU A 241 -12.35 -21.95 -1.28
C LEU A 241 -12.27 -22.35 0.20
N LEU A 242 -12.41 -23.64 0.50
CA LEU A 242 -12.53 -24.14 1.88
C LEU A 242 -11.16 -24.40 2.54
N GLY A 243 -10.12 -24.66 1.77
CA GLY A 243 -8.78 -24.96 2.31
C GLY A 243 -7.75 -25.30 1.26
N GLY A 244 -6.54 -25.62 1.73
CA GLY A 244 -5.40 -25.92 0.88
C GLY A 244 -4.40 -24.78 0.77
N THR A 245 -3.35 -25.01 -0.01
CA THR A 245 -2.22 -24.10 -0.17
C THR A 245 -1.94 -23.83 -1.64
N ALA A 246 -1.89 -22.57 -2.04
CA ALA A 246 -1.33 -22.14 -3.32
C ALA A 246 0.21 -22.16 -3.21
N GLN A 247 0.87 -22.92 -4.09
CA GLN A 247 2.32 -23.12 -4.04
C GLN A 247 3.06 -22.02 -4.75
N ASN A 248 2.66 -21.73 -5.98
CA ASN A 248 3.27 -20.76 -6.87
C ASN A 248 2.15 -20.03 -7.61
N ALA A 249 1.65 -18.95 -7.05
CA ALA A 249 0.72 -18.10 -7.78
C ALA A 249 1.49 -16.95 -8.44
N ALA A 250 1.08 -16.57 -9.64
CA ALA A 250 1.58 -15.41 -10.36
C ALA A 250 0.40 -14.51 -10.74
N VAL A 251 0.61 -13.21 -10.60
CA VAL A 251 -0.37 -12.17 -10.96
C VAL A 251 0.26 -11.27 -12.01
N GLU A 252 -0.43 -11.09 -13.11
CA GLU A 252 -0.14 -10.09 -14.13
C GLU A 252 -1.38 -9.23 -14.35
N TRP A 253 -1.27 -7.95 -14.08
CA TRP A 253 -2.33 -7.00 -14.28
C TRP A 253 -1.78 -5.75 -14.95
N TYR A 254 -2.32 -5.35 -16.08
CA TYR A 254 -2.01 -4.08 -16.72
C TYR A 254 -3.21 -3.53 -17.48
N GLY A 255 -3.34 -2.22 -17.52
CA GLY A 255 -4.36 -1.51 -18.28
C GLY A 255 -5.04 -0.40 -17.50
N PRO A 256 -5.94 0.36 -18.13
CA PRO A 256 -6.77 1.36 -17.47
C PRO A 256 -7.66 0.73 -16.41
N ILE A 257 -7.60 1.23 -15.17
CA ILE A 257 -8.34 0.67 -14.03
C ILE A 257 -9.86 0.70 -14.29
N ASP A 258 -10.36 1.76 -14.93
CA ASP A 258 -11.78 1.93 -15.22
C ASP A 258 -12.34 0.90 -16.22
N ARG A 259 -11.47 0.11 -16.86
CA ARG A 259 -11.86 -0.92 -17.85
C ARG A 259 -11.69 -2.35 -17.33
N PHE A 260 -11.30 -2.49 -16.07
CA PHE A 260 -11.24 -3.80 -15.43
C PHE A 260 -12.64 -4.47 -15.46
N PRO A 261 -12.76 -5.78 -15.71
CA PRO A 261 -11.73 -6.81 -15.81
C PRO A 261 -11.19 -7.07 -17.23
N TYR A 262 -11.37 -6.18 -18.18
CA TYR A 262 -10.90 -6.30 -19.57
C TYR A 262 -11.61 -7.41 -20.35
N ASN A 263 -12.90 -7.47 -20.25
CA ASN A 263 -13.74 -8.41 -21.01
C ASN A 263 -14.55 -7.70 -22.10
N GLY A 264 -15.22 -8.48 -22.95
CA GLY A 264 -16.09 -7.97 -23.98
C GLY A 264 -15.44 -6.92 -24.89
N ARG A 265 -15.93 -5.68 -24.87
CA ARG A 265 -15.41 -4.57 -25.70
C ARG A 265 -14.02 -4.12 -25.25
N ASP A 266 -13.70 -4.30 -23.99
CA ASP A 266 -12.45 -3.87 -23.37
C ASP A 266 -11.35 -4.94 -23.34
N ALA A 267 -11.60 -6.13 -23.92
CA ALA A 267 -10.69 -7.28 -23.91
C ALA A 267 -9.27 -6.99 -24.47
N LYS A 268 -9.11 -5.94 -25.29
CA LYS A 268 -7.81 -5.53 -25.85
C LYS A 268 -7.17 -4.34 -25.09
N SER A 269 -7.87 -3.81 -24.08
CA SER A 269 -7.39 -2.62 -23.36
C SER A 269 -6.42 -2.93 -22.22
N GLY A 270 -6.38 -4.17 -21.78
CA GLY A 270 -5.54 -4.61 -20.68
C GLY A 270 -5.50 -6.12 -20.52
N LEU A 271 -4.89 -6.58 -19.43
CA LEU A 271 -4.84 -7.96 -19.00
C LEU A 271 -5.02 -8.03 -17.48
N PHE A 272 -5.82 -8.97 -17.04
CA PHE A 272 -5.81 -9.44 -15.65
C PHE A 272 -5.71 -10.96 -15.70
N LEU A 273 -4.58 -11.48 -15.23
CA LEU A 273 -4.28 -12.90 -15.24
C LEU A 273 -3.72 -13.32 -13.89
N VAL A 274 -4.31 -14.35 -13.29
CA VAL A 274 -3.77 -15.01 -12.10
C VAL A 274 -3.67 -16.49 -12.38
N THR A 275 -2.48 -17.03 -12.25
CA THR A 275 -2.22 -18.47 -12.44
C THR A 275 -1.52 -19.07 -11.23
N GLY A 276 -1.59 -20.37 -11.07
CA GLY A 276 -0.83 -21.03 -10.02
C GLY A 276 -1.15 -22.48 -9.84
N ASN A 277 -0.39 -23.11 -8.96
CA ASN A 277 -0.60 -24.49 -8.52
C ASN A 277 -1.15 -24.50 -7.10
N PHE A 278 -2.01 -25.45 -6.80
CA PHE A 278 -2.51 -25.66 -5.45
C PHE A 278 -2.34 -27.11 -4.99
N ARG A 279 -2.24 -27.27 -3.68
CA ARG A 279 -2.13 -28.60 -3.05
C ARG A 279 -3.11 -28.75 -1.91
N ASN A 280 -3.61 -29.97 -1.79
CA ASN A 280 -4.52 -30.41 -0.74
C ASN A 280 -5.69 -29.44 -0.53
N SER A 281 -6.20 -28.88 -1.64
CA SER A 281 -7.29 -27.92 -1.60
C SER A 281 -8.64 -28.60 -1.47
N SER A 282 -9.59 -27.87 -0.87
CA SER A 282 -10.98 -28.28 -0.78
C SER A 282 -11.86 -27.19 -1.37
N LEU A 283 -12.78 -27.58 -2.24
CA LEU A 283 -13.60 -26.70 -3.05
C LEU A 283 -15.08 -27.07 -2.92
N ASP A 284 -15.91 -26.09 -2.62
CA ASP A 284 -17.36 -26.11 -2.80
C ASP A 284 -17.66 -25.34 -4.09
N PHE A 285 -17.67 -26.02 -5.22
CA PHE A 285 -17.73 -25.38 -6.54
C PHE A 285 -19.02 -24.61 -6.76
N LEU A 286 -20.13 -25.06 -6.18
CA LEU A 286 -21.44 -24.42 -6.24
C LEU A 286 -21.94 -24.11 -4.82
N PRO A 287 -21.41 -23.04 -4.19
CA PRO A 287 -21.79 -22.69 -2.83
C PRO A 287 -23.29 -22.43 -2.69
N SER A 288 -23.90 -23.07 -1.71
CA SER A 288 -25.33 -22.95 -1.46
C SER A 288 -25.65 -21.81 -0.49
N ASP A 289 -26.73 -21.08 -0.73
CA ASP A 289 -27.27 -20.10 0.22
C ASP A 289 -28.10 -20.73 1.36
N LYS A 290 -28.29 -22.06 1.31
CA LYS A 290 -29.02 -22.79 2.34
C LYS A 290 -28.36 -22.63 3.71
N ARG A 291 -29.19 -22.46 4.74
CA ARG A 291 -28.76 -22.35 6.13
C ARG A 291 -29.29 -23.51 6.94
N THR A 292 -28.53 -23.93 7.94
CA THR A 292 -29.01 -24.85 8.98
C THR A 292 -30.03 -24.12 9.90
N GLU A 293 -30.75 -24.89 10.72
CA GLU A 293 -31.66 -24.33 11.74
C GLU A 293 -30.95 -23.35 12.70
N THR A 294 -29.63 -23.52 12.91
CA THR A 294 -28.79 -22.64 13.73
C THR A 294 -28.21 -21.44 12.96
N GLY A 295 -28.59 -21.27 11.68
CA GLY A 295 -28.14 -20.16 10.81
C GLY A 295 -26.79 -20.36 10.15
N ALA A 296 -26.06 -21.46 10.38
CA ALA A 296 -24.82 -21.75 9.69
C ALA A 296 -25.08 -22.13 8.23
N ARG A 297 -24.17 -21.77 7.34
CA ARG A 297 -24.26 -22.15 5.92
C ARG A 297 -24.14 -23.66 5.74
N VAL A 298 -24.95 -24.26 4.87
CA VAL A 298 -24.82 -25.65 4.47
C VAL A 298 -23.71 -25.74 3.41
N ILE A 299 -22.64 -26.43 3.73
CA ILE A 299 -21.49 -26.63 2.82
C ILE A 299 -21.73 -27.89 2.01
N GLY A 300 -21.51 -27.83 0.66
CA GLY A 300 -21.75 -28.97 -0.23
C GLY A 300 -23.22 -29.35 -0.37
N GLY A 301 -24.16 -28.40 -0.18
CA GLY A 301 -25.59 -28.71 -0.15
C GLY A 301 -26.21 -29.14 -1.48
N ASP A 302 -25.80 -28.54 -2.59
CA ASP A 302 -26.36 -28.80 -3.92
C ASP A 302 -25.35 -29.51 -4.84
N TRP A 303 -24.08 -29.46 -4.49
CA TRP A 303 -22.98 -30.12 -5.20
C TRP A 303 -21.99 -30.72 -4.19
N PRO A 304 -21.45 -31.91 -4.43
CA PRO A 304 -20.51 -32.51 -3.48
C PRO A 304 -19.18 -31.72 -3.42
N ILE A 305 -18.64 -31.61 -2.22
CA ILE A 305 -17.33 -31.00 -2.00
C ILE A 305 -16.26 -31.86 -2.67
N VAL A 306 -15.36 -31.21 -3.39
CA VAL A 306 -14.13 -31.85 -3.85
C VAL A 306 -13.00 -31.51 -2.89
N SER A 307 -12.38 -32.53 -2.32
CA SER A 307 -11.32 -32.41 -1.32
C SER A 307 -10.02 -33.05 -1.80
N ARG A 308 -8.90 -32.72 -1.11
CA ARG A 308 -7.54 -33.21 -1.43
C ARG A 308 -7.16 -32.96 -2.89
N VAL A 309 -7.65 -31.85 -3.46
CA VAL A 309 -7.37 -31.50 -4.85
C VAL A 309 -5.96 -30.97 -4.96
N ASN A 310 -5.20 -31.57 -5.89
CA ASN A 310 -3.93 -31.03 -6.36
C ASN A 310 -4.09 -30.69 -7.83
N GLY A 311 -3.53 -29.55 -8.25
CA GLY A 311 -3.72 -29.11 -9.63
C GLY A 311 -3.32 -27.67 -9.86
N GLN A 312 -3.92 -27.08 -10.89
CA GLN A 312 -3.62 -25.73 -11.35
C GLN A 312 -4.90 -24.91 -11.44
N PHE A 313 -4.74 -23.60 -11.34
CA PHE A 313 -5.82 -22.65 -11.58
C PHE A 313 -5.39 -21.52 -12.50
N LEU A 314 -6.36 -20.97 -13.21
CA LEU A 314 -6.21 -19.80 -14.06
C LEU A 314 -7.44 -18.89 -13.84
N PHE A 315 -7.20 -17.62 -13.57
CA PHE A 315 -8.17 -16.55 -13.68
C PHE A 315 -7.72 -15.60 -14.76
N GLU A 316 -8.56 -15.39 -15.77
CA GLU A 316 -8.30 -14.46 -16.86
C GLU A 316 -9.53 -13.59 -17.06
N ALA A 317 -9.38 -12.28 -16.82
CA ALA A 317 -10.50 -11.35 -16.79
C ALA A 317 -11.59 -11.79 -15.78
N ASP A 318 -12.74 -12.24 -16.25
CA ASP A 318 -13.85 -12.79 -15.46
C ASP A 318 -14.04 -14.32 -15.63
N ARG A 319 -13.09 -14.97 -16.29
CA ARG A 319 -13.09 -16.42 -16.51
C ARG A 319 -12.20 -17.13 -15.48
N MET A 320 -12.68 -18.25 -14.97
CA MET A 320 -11.89 -19.12 -14.10
C MET A 320 -11.83 -20.55 -14.65
N VAL A 321 -10.64 -21.15 -14.59
CA VAL A 321 -10.41 -22.56 -14.86
C VAL A 321 -9.66 -23.20 -13.71
N ILE A 322 -10.14 -24.34 -13.23
CA ILE A 322 -9.45 -25.19 -12.26
C ILE A 322 -9.22 -26.54 -12.91
N ALA A 323 -7.97 -26.94 -13.03
CA ALA A 323 -7.58 -28.26 -13.52
C ALA A 323 -7.03 -29.08 -12.35
N GLY A 324 -7.82 -30.06 -11.90
CA GLY A 324 -7.46 -30.98 -10.82
C GLY A 324 -6.82 -32.26 -11.36
N ASP A 325 -5.55 -32.47 -11.06
CA ASP A 325 -4.85 -33.72 -11.41
C ASP A 325 -5.40 -34.90 -10.59
N THR A 326 -5.64 -34.64 -9.29
CA THR A 326 -6.20 -35.62 -8.34
C THR A 326 -7.16 -34.90 -7.39
N GLY A 327 -8.14 -35.65 -6.87
CA GLY A 327 -9.08 -35.16 -5.87
C GLY A 327 -9.94 -36.31 -5.33
N ILE A 328 -10.81 -35.99 -4.37
CA ILE A 328 -11.80 -36.90 -3.82
C ILE A 328 -13.13 -36.17 -3.68
N SER A 329 -14.21 -36.80 -4.18
CA SER A 329 -15.58 -36.33 -3.95
C SER A 329 -16.43 -37.50 -3.49
N ASP A 330 -17.12 -37.36 -2.36
CA ASP A 330 -17.96 -38.44 -1.76
C ASP A 330 -17.26 -39.78 -1.70
N GLN A 331 -16.00 -39.81 -1.30
CA GLN A 331 -15.12 -40.99 -1.24
C GLN A 331 -14.71 -41.55 -2.60
N VAL A 332 -15.17 -40.96 -3.70
CA VAL A 332 -14.77 -41.36 -5.06
C VAL A 332 -13.50 -40.62 -5.47
N PRO A 333 -12.41 -41.33 -5.83
CA PRO A 333 -11.23 -40.66 -6.35
C PRO A 333 -11.52 -40.05 -7.74
N LEU A 334 -11.02 -38.83 -7.92
CA LEU A 334 -11.12 -38.09 -9.15
C LEU A 334 -9.73 -37.92 -9.77
N HIS A 335 -9.65 -38.01 -11.08
CA HIS A 335 -8.43 -37.80 -11.86
C HIS A 335 -8.70 -36.96 -13.10
N GLY A 336 -7.85 -35.96 -13.39
CA GLY A 336 -7.92 -35.18 -14.61
C GLY A 336 -9.21 -34.42 -14.78
N VAL A 337 -9.71 -33.81 -13.70
CA VAL A 337 -10.99 -33.05 -13.70
C VAL A 337 -10.72 -31.61 -14.06
N ILE A 338 -11.54 -31.05 -14.96
CA ILE A 338 -11.51 -29.64 -15.30
C ILE A 338 -12.86 -29.03 -14.91
N ALA A 339 -12.82 -27.95 -14.15
CA ALA A 339 -13.96 -27.12 -13.84
C ALA A 339 -13.73 -25.71 -14.42
N GLU A 340 -14.74 -25.17 -15.08
CA GLU A 340 -14.67 -23.84 -15.71
C GLU A 340 -15.90 -23.03 -15.35
N ILE A 341 -15.66 -21.77 -14.99
CA ILE A 341 -16.68 -20.72 -14.91
C ILE A 341 -16.34 -19.68 -15.97
N PRO A 342 -17.09 -19.64 -17.08
CA PRO A 342 -16.80 -18.73 -18.20
C PRO A 342 -16.94 -17.26 -17.83
N HIS A 343 -17.89 -16.93 -16.94
CA HIS A 343 -18.19 -15.57 -16.48
C HIS A 343 -18.55 -15.58 -15.01
N MET A 344 -17.68 -15.05 -14.17
CA MET A 344 -17.87 -15.02 -12.70
C MET A 344 -18.73 -13.83 -12.22
N GLY A 345 -19.06 -12.89 -13.06
CA GLY A 345 -19.81 -11.69 -12.73
C GLY A 345 -21.19 -11.60 -13.37
N GLY A 346 -21.70 -12.72 -13.88
CA GLY A 346 -23.01 -12.79 -14.55
C GLY A 346 -24.14 -13.07 -13.59
#